data_16a2c237e19946c9633475486bf53e42
#
_entry.id   16a2c237e19946c9633475486bf53e42
#
_cell.length_a   1.000
_cell.length_b   1.000
_cell.length_c   1.000
_cell.angle_alpha   90.00
_cell.angle_beta   90.00
_cell.angle_gamma   90.00
#
_symmetry.space_group_name_H-M   'P 1'
#
loop_
_entity.id
_entity.type
_entity.pdbx_description
1 polymer ?
#
loop_
_entity_poly.entity_id
_entity_poly.type
_entity_poly.pdbx_seq_one_letter_code
_entity_poly.pdbx_strand_id
1 'polypeptide(L)'
;TILTALVQQLGRAPRERWNLFSRYFAYTFDREIERGTYASALLAEHRSHIERIHARVALLLQVEAERDGGAAARMTKNRLGEVIGEVLAEDEVAKDHRKQLVQEIASAAENRLVFLVEPEPGNFGFEIRSLQEFMAAWALTSGRDSEVEARLYQVSKAPMFRNVALFIASRLFSEGSPLRDALADRICSSLNEDNSDELSS
;
A
#
# COMPACT_ATOMS: atom_id res chain seq x y z
N THR A 1 19.26 -3.61 2.66
CA THR A 1 18.28 -2.54 2.39
C THR A 1 17.49 -2.81 1.10
N ILE A 2 16.33 -2.14 0.91
CA ILE A 2 15.52 -2.21 -0.34
C ILE A 2 16.41 -1.89 -1.56
N LEU A 3 17.17 -0.81 -1.48
CA LEU A 3 18.10 -0.39 -2.54
C LEU A 3 19.15 -1.45 -2.87
N THR A 4 19.75 -2.07 -1.87
CA THR A 4 20.77 -3.11 -2.07
C THR A 4 20.21 -4.30 -2.83
N ALA A 5 19.01 -4.78 -2.44
CA ALA A 5 18.35 -5.90 -3.11
C ALA A 5 18.04 -5.58 -4.60
N LEU A 6 17.52 -4.37 -4.87
CA LEU A 6 17.19 -3.95 -6.23
C LEU A 6 18.40 -3.69 -7.11
N VAL A 7 19.48 -3.08 -6.55
CA VAL A 7 20.73 -2.85 -7.32
C VAL A 7 21.40 -4.17 -7.68
N GLN A 8 21.39 -5.14 -6.77
CA GLN A 8 21.93 -6.48 -7.06
C GLN A 8 21.17 -7.18 -8.20
N GLN A 9 19.85 -6.96 -8.29
CA GLN A 9 19.02 -7.63 -9.28
C GLN A 9 18.94 -6.87 -10.62
N LEU A 10 18.81 -5.54 -10.58
CA LEU A 10 18.54 -4.70 -11.75
C LEU A 10 19.78 -3.99 -12.29
N GLY A 11 20.93 -4.12 -11.62
CA GLY A 11 22.17 -3.40 -11.95
C GLY A 11 22.08 -1.88 -11.74
N ARG A 12 20.89 -1.31 -11.60
CA ARG A 12 20.64 0.12 -11.40
C ARG A 12 19.36 0.37 -10.63
N ALA A 13 19.40 1.21 -9.60
CA ALA A 13 18.19 1.65 -8.89
C ALA A 13 17.36 2.62 -9.76
N PRO A 14 16.03 2.49 -9.77
CA PRO A 14 15.15 3.51 -10.34
C PRO A 14 15.37 4.87 -9.66
N ARG A 15 15.22 5.96 -10.41
CA ARG A 15 15.38 7.32 -9.88
C ARG A 15 14.13 7.76 -9.10
N GLU A 16 12.96 7.41 -9.61
CA GLU A 16 11.67 7.78 -9.04
C GLU A 16 11.33 6.86 -7.87
N ARG A 17 10.91 7.45 -6.76
CA ARG A 17 10.55 6.72 -5.52
C ARG A 17 9.44 5.70 -5.77
N TRP A 18 8.41 6.06 -6.54
CA TRP A 18 7.32 5.14 -6.91
C TRP A 18 7.84 3.90 -7.63
N ASN A 19 8.64 4.08 -8.68
CA ASN A 19 9.19 2.99 -9.48
C ASN A 19 10.12 2.08 -8.67
N LEU A 20 10.86 2.66 -7.72
CA LEU A 20 11.71 1.90 -6.81
C LEU A 20 10.90 0.93 -5.95
N PHE A 21 9.83 1.43 -5.32
CA PHE A 21 9.00 0.60 -4.43
C PHE A 21 8.11 -0.37 -5.19
N SER A 22 7.59 0.00 -6.38
CA SER A 22 6.82 -0.89 -7.25
C SER A 22 7.65 -2.10 -7.68
N ARG A 23 8.90 -1.88 -8.08
CA ARG A 23 9.82 -2.98 -8.47
C ARG A 23 10.22 -3.83 -7.26
N TYR A 24 10.41 -3.21 -6.11
CA TYR A 24 10.70 -3.97 -4.87
C TYR A 24 9.51 -4.83 -4.46
N PHE A 25 8.30 -4.33 -4.58
CA PHE A 25 7.08 -5.10 -4.31
C PHE A 25 6.98 -6.30 -5.26
N ALA A 26 7.09 -6.06 -6.58
CA ALA A 26 7.04 -7.12 -7.58
C ALA A 26 8.11 -8.19 -7.32
N TYR A 27 9.36 -7.77 -7.10
CA TYR A 27 10.46 -8.68 -6.77
C TYR A 27 10.18 -9.52 -5.52
N THR A 28 9.69 -8.89 -4.45
CA THR A 28 9.41 -9.62 -3.20
C THR A 28 8.27 -10.60 -3.42
N PHE A 29 7.24 -10.20 -4.17
CA PHE A 29 6.10 -11.03 -4.50
C PHE A 29 6.52 -12.28 -5.30
N ASP A 30 7.30 -12.09 -6.35
CA ASP A 30 7.79 -13.17 -7.21
C ASP A 30 8.70 -14.13 -6.42
N ARG A 31 9.57 -13.59 -5.56
CA ARG A 31 10.41 -14.40 -4.66
C ARG A 31 9.59 -15.24 -3.68
N GLU A 32 8.47 -14.74 -3.14
CA GLU A 32 7.61 -15.53 -2.27
C GLU A 32 6.90 -16.65 -3.04
N ILE A 33 6.53 -16.43 -4.31
CA ILE A 33 6.01 -17.48 -5.21
C ILE A 33 7.08 -18.56 -5.46
N GLU A 34 8.32 -18.17 -5.74
CA GLU A 34 9.42 -19.09 -6.03
C GLU A 34 9.83 -19.98 -4.84
N ARG A 35 9.47 -19.60 -3.60
CA ARG A 35 9.77 -20.40 -2.40
C ARG A 35 9.10 -21.78 -2.36
N GLY A 36 8.05 -21.99 -3.17
CA GLY A 36 7.38 -23.28 -3.28
C GLY A 36 6.63 -23.71 -2.01
N THR A 37 6.19 -22.76 -1.18
CA THR A 37 5.39 -23.01 0.03
C THR A 37 3.90 -23.11 -0.30
N TYR A 38 3.06 -23.50 0.67
CA TYR A 38 1.60 -23.45 0.50
C TYR A 38 1.11 -22.06 0.10
N ALA A 39 1.67 -21.00 0.71
CA ALA A 39 1.36 -19.63 0.37
C ALA A 39 1.77 -19.26 -1.06
N SER A 40 2.77 -19.93 -1.65
CA SER A 40 3.24 -19.64 -3.02
C SER A 40 2.18 -19.92 -4.08
N ALA A 41 1.44 -21.03 -3.96
CA ALA A 41 0.34 -21.35 -4.88
C ALA A 41 -0.79 -20.30 -4.76
N LEU A 42 -1.16 -19.94 -3.53
CA LEU A 42 -2.15 -18.90 -3.25
C LEU A 42 -1.74 -17.55 -3.82
N LEU A 43 -0.48 -17.15 -3.66
CA LEU A 43 0.08 -15.92 -4.21
C LEU A 43 0.03 -15.91 -5.76
N ALA A 44 0.39 -17.02 -6.40
CA ALA A 44 0.38 -17.13 -7.85
C ALA A 44 -1.03 -17.04 -8.43
N GLU A 45 -2.00 -17.72 -7.82
CA GLU A 45 -3.39 -17.81 -8.30
C GLU A 45 -4.18 -16.52 -8.03
N HIS A 46 -3.93 -15.87 -6.88
CA HIS A 46 -4.72 -14.74 -6.39
C HIS A 46 -3.94 -13.42 -6.30
N ARG A 47 -2.92 -13.24 -7.15
CA ARG A 47 -2.02 -12.08 -7.14
C ARG A 47 -2.77 -10.74 -7.07
N SER A 48 -3.71 -10.50 -7.96
CA SER A 48 -4.46 -9.23 -8.04
C SER A 48 -5.27 -8.95 -6.77
N HIS A 49 -5.93 -9.97 -6.22
CA HIS A 49 -6.66 -9.85 -4.96
C HIS A 49 -5.71 -9.50 -3.80
N ILE A 50 -4.57 -10.18 -3.72
CA ILE A 50 -3.58 -9.97 -2.66
C ILE A 50 -2.95 -8.59 -2.75
N GLU A 51 -2.64 -8.08 -3.95
CA GLU A 51 -2.18 -6.71 -4.18
C GLU A 51 -3.21 -5.68 -3.70
N ARG A 52 -4.49 -5.87 -4.02
CA ARG A 52 -5.59 -5.00 -3.54
C ARG A 52 -5.80 -5.08 -2.04
N ILE A 53 -5.67 -6.27 -1.44
CA ILE A 53 -5.75 -6.44 0.03
C ILE A 53 -4.63 -5.66 0.71
N HIS A 54 -3.38 -5.77 0.22
CA HIS A 54 -2.27 -4.98 0.76
C HIS A 54 -2.55 -3.49 0.69
N ALA A 55 -3.03 -3.00 -0.45
CA ALA A 55 -3.35 -1.58 -0.63
C ALA A 55 -4.47 -1.11 0.33
N ARG A 56 -5.52 -1.90 0.48
CA ARG A 56 -6.65 -1.58 1.37
C ARG A 56 -6.23 -1.61 2.85
N VAL A 57 -5.51 -2.64 3.28
CA VAL A 57 -4.99 -2.74 4.66
C VAL A 57 -4.06 -1.58 4.97
N ALA A 58 -3.14 -1.26 4.06
CA ALA A 58 -2.22 -0.14 4.23
C ALA A 58 -2.93 1.20 4.40
N LEU A 59 -3.96 1.46 3.60
CA LEU A 59 -4.76 2.68 3.70
C LEU A 59 -5.50 2.76 5.03
N LEU A 60 -6.13 1.68 5.48
CA LEU A 60 -6.84 1.64 6.76
C LEU A 60 -5.89 1.88 7.94
N LEU A 61 -4.73 1.22 7.97
CA LEU A 61 -3.71 1.45 9.00
C LEU A 61 -3.16 2.87 8.97
N GLN A 62 -3.05 3.50 7.79
CA GLN A 62 -2.62 4.89 7.68
C GLN A 62 -3.68 5.85 8.24
N VAL A 63 -4.96 5.59 8.00
CA VAL A 63 -6.08 6.37 8.56
C VAL A 63 -6.15 6.23 10.09
N GLU A 64 -5.93 5.03 10.62
CA GLU A 64 -5.87 4.82 12.07
C GLU A 64 -4.68 5.55 12.70
N ALA A 65 -3.49 5.47 12.09
CA ALA A 65 -2.32 6.22 12.54
C ALA A 65 -2.54 7.74 12.55
N GLU A 66 -3.29 8.30 11.60
CA GLU A 66 -3.69 9.71 11.59
C GLU A 66 -4.57 10.04 12.79
N ARG A 67 -5.55 9.18 13.12
CA ARG A 67 -6.46 9.39 14.25
C ARG A 67 -5.76 9.29 15.60
N ASP A 68 -4.79 8.39 15.71
CA ASP A 68 -4.07 8.09 16.95
C ASP A 68 -2.78 8.90 17.14
N GLY A 69 -2.59 9.97 16.37
CA GLY A 69 -1.46 10.87 16.48
C GLY A 69 -0.11 10.27 16.11
N GLY A 70 -0.12 9.30 15.16
CA GLY A 70 1.10 8.74 14.57
C GLY A 70 1.61 7.44 15.19
N ALA A 71 0.88 6.84 16.13
CA ALA A 71 1.20 5.51 16.65
C ALA A 71 1.19 4.45 15.53
N ALA A 72 2.01 3.42 15.67
CA ALA A 72 2.03 2.31 14.71
C ALA A 72 0.72 1.51 14.83
N ALA A 73 -0.22 1.80 13.92
CA ALA A 73 -1.49 1.10 13.88
C ALA A 73 -1.30 -0.38 13.54
N ARG A 74 -2.13 -1.22 14.13
CA ARG A 74 -2.17 -2.67 13.88
C ARG A 74 -3.62 -3.10 13.67
N MET A 75 -3.81 -4.09 12.81
CA MET A 75 -5.12 -4.64 12.47
C MET A 75 -5.30 -5.99 13.15
N THR A 76 -6.41 -6.18 13.86
CA THR A 76 -6.74 -7.48 14.44
C THR A 76 -7.03 -8.53 13.37
N LYS A 77 -6.87 -9.82 13.70
CA LYS A 77 -7.18 -10.94 12.80
C LYS A 77 -8.62 -10.88 12.25
N ASN A 78 -9.58 -10.56 13.12
CA ASN A 78 -10.98 -10.44 12.70
C ASN A 78 -11.15 -9.33 11.67
N ARG A 79 -10.57 -8.14 11.95
CA ARG A 79 -10.66 -7.01 11.02
C ARG A 79 -9.95 -7.29 9.70
N LEU A 80 -8.81 -7.97 9.72
CA LEU A 80 -8.12 -8.41 8.51
C LEU A 80 -9.02 -9.34 7.68
N GLY A 81 -9.68 -10.32 8.30
CA GLY A 81 -10.63 -11.20 7.63
C GLY A 81 -11.81 -10.46 6.99
N GLU A 82 -12.35 -9.43 7.67
CA GLU A 82 -13.40 -8.57 7.12
C GLU A 82 -12.90 -7.81 5.89
N VAL A 83 -11.72 -7.18 5.96
CA VAL A 83 -11.12 -6.44 4.84
C VAL A 83 -10.85 -7.35 3.64
N ILE A 84 -10.33 -8.55 3.86
CA ILE A 84 -10.16 -9.54 2.81
C ILE A 84 -11.51 -9.87 2.16
N GLY A 85 -12.54 -10.12 2.98
CA GLY A 85 -13.90 -10.42 2.50
C GLY A 85 -14.52 -9.28 1.70
N GLU A 86 -14.31 -8.02 2.12
CA GLU A 86 -14.75 -6.82 1.41
C GLU A 86 -14.09 -6.73 0.02
N VAL A 87 -12.77 -6.88 -0.07
CA VAL A 87 -12.02 -6.83 -1.34
C VAL A 87 -12.46 -7.93 -2.30
N LEU A 88 -12.59 -9.16 -1.81
CA LEU A 88 -13.04 -10.29 -2.62
C LEU A 88 -14.52 -10.15 -3.07
N ALA A 89 -15.34 -9.44 -2.29
CA ALA A 89 -16.71 -9.13 -2.67
C ALA A 89 -16.77 -8.08 -3.77
N GLU A 90 -15.94 -7.03 -3.69
CA GLU A 90 -15.79 -6.02 -4.74
C GLU A 90 -15.27 -6.63 -6.06
N ASP A 91 -14.47 -7.70 -5.98
CA ASP A 91 -13.95 -8.45 -7.13
C ASP A 91 -14.93 -9.55 -7.61
N GLU A 92 -16.19 -9.54 -7.13
CA GLU A 92 -17.27 -10.45 -7.53
C GLU A 92 -16.94 -11.94 -7.30
N VAL A 93 -16.01 -12.27 -6.38
CA VAL A 93 -15.72 -13.65 -6.02
C VAL A 93 -16.96 -14.31 -5.43
N ALA A 94 -17.34 -15.49 -5.95
CA ALA A 94 -18.53 -16.22 -5.52
C ALA A 94 -18.54 -16.47 -4.01
N LYS A 95 -19.69 -16.30 -3.35
CA LYS A 95 -19.83 -16.30 -1.89
C LYS A 95 -19.25 -17.55 -1.21
N ASP A 96 -19.46 -18.72 -1.79
CA ASP A 96 -18.99 -19.99 -1.21
C ASP A 96 -17.46 -20.09 -1.29
N HIS A 97 -16.89 -19.72 -2.43
CA HIS A 97 -15.43 -19.68 -2.61
C HIS A 97 -14.77 -18.58 -1.77
N ARG A 98 -15.43 -17.41 -1.63
CA ARG A 98 -14.93 -16.28 -0.84
C ARG A 98 -14.65 -16.65 0.60
N LYS A 99 -15.55 -17.39 1.26
CA LYS A 99 -15.38 -17.77 2.66
C LYS A 99 -14.11 -18.61 2.88
N GLN A 100 -13.85 -19.54 1.99
CA GLN A 100 -12.64 -20.36 2.04
C GLN A 100 -11.39 -19.51 1.77
N LEU A 101 -11.41 -18.68 0.73
CA LEU A 101 -10.28 -17.84 0.34
C LEU A 101 -9.92 -16.79 1.40
N VAL A 102 -10.91 -16.23 2.12
CA VAL A 102 -10.64 -15.36 3.30
C VAL A 102 -9.82 -16.09 4.36
N GLN A 103 -10.17 -17.35 4.67
CA GLN A 103 -9.45 -18.14 5.66
C GLN A 103 -8.03 -18.46 5.20
N GLU A 104 -7.85 -18.83 3.95
CA GLU A 104 -6.55 -19.17 3.36
C GLU A 104 -5.60 -17.98 3.33
N ILE A 105 -6.09 -16.80 2.89
CA ILE A 105 -5.29 -15.57 2.85
C ILE A 105 -4.95 -15.09 4.27
N ALA A 106 -5.92 -15.10 5.20
CA ALA A 106 -5.67 -14.70 6.59
C ALA A 106 -4.65 -15.62 7.28
N SER A 107 -4.75 -16.93 7.05
CA SER A 107 -3.79 -17.90 7.59
C SER A 107 -2.39 -17.74 6.98
N ALA A 108 -2.30 -17.44 5.68
CA ALA A 108 -1.01 -17.14 5.04
C ALA A 108 -0.35 -15.90 5.65
N ALA A 109 -1.14 -14.89 6.04
CA ALA A 109 -0.65 -13.66 6.67
C ALA A 109 -0.05 -13.89 8.06
N GLU A 110 -0.46 -14.92 8.81
CA GLU A 110 0.15 -15.31 10.11
C GLU A 110 1.62 -15.67 9.97
N ASN A 111 2.01 -16.24 8.83
CA ASN A 111 3.41 -16.61 8.59
C ASN A 111 4.18 -15.54 7.82
N ARG A 112 3.59 -14.79 7.00
CA ARG A 112 4.02 -13.69 6.16
C ARG A 112 3.30 -13.73 4.81
N LEU A 113 2.56 -12.70 4.51
CA LEU A 113 1.97 -12.52 3.20
C LEU A 113 2.66 -11.31 2.53
N VAL A 114 3.72 -11.55 1.80
CA VAL A 114 4.56 -10.55 1.13
C VAL A 114 5.04 -9.46 2.11
N PHE A 115 4.32 -8.36 2.31
CA PHE A 115 4.64 -7.26 3.22
C PHE A 115 3.80 -7.26 4.50
N LEU A 116 2.71 -8.00 4.54
CA LEU A 116 1.91 -8.17 5.74
C LEU A 116 2.56 -9.21 6.66
N VAL A 117 2.74 -8.82 7.89
CA VAL A 117 3.35 -9.64 8.94
C VAL A 117 2.50 -9.58 10.20
N GLU A 118 2.64 -10.59 11.05
CA GLU A 118 2.07 -10.66 12.38
C GLU A 118 3.19 -10.43 13.42
N PRO A 119 3.54 -9.16 13.76
CA PRO A 119 4.61 -8.88 14.71
C PRO A 119 4.28 -9.32 16.14
N GLU A 120 3.00 -9.38 16.47
CA GLU A 120 2.44 -9.86 17.73
C GLU A 120 1.24 -10.75 17.44
N PRO A 121 0.99 -11.81 18.20
CA PRO A 121 -0.11 -12.73 17.96
C PRO A 121 -1.47 -12.01 17.81
N GLY A 122 -2.15 -12.23 16.70
CA GLY A 122 -3.45 -11.65 16.37
C GLY A 122 -3.40 -10.20 15.85
N ASN A 123 -2.22 -9.59 15.73
CA ASN A 123 -2.04 -8.21 15.28
C ASN A 123 -1.20 -8.15 14.00
N PHE A 124 -1.80 -7.65 12.93
CA PHE A 124 -1.21 -7.58 11.59
C PHE A 124 -0.81 -6.16 11.22
N GLY A 125 0.23 -6.04 10.41
CA GLY A 125 0.70 -4.76 9.90
C GLY A 125 1.83 -4.91 8.91
N PHE A 126 2.45 -3.79 8.57
CA PHE A 126 3.62 -3.77 7.71
C PHE A 126 4.90 -3.75 8.55
N GLU A 127 5.90 -4.55 8.16
CA GLU A 127 7.21 -4.56 8.81
C GLU A 127 7.94 -3.21 8.69
N ILE A 128 7.74 -2.53 7.55
CA ILE A 128 8.40 -1.26 7.24
C ILE A 128 7.33 -0.22 6.90
N ARG A 129 7.31 0.90 7.63
CA ARG A 129 6.34 1.98 7.45
C ARG A 129 6.29 2.52 6.03
N SER A 130 7.44 2.70 5.37
CA SER A 130 7.46 3.20 3.99
C SER A 130 6.83 2.25 2.97
N LEU A 131 6.75 0.94 3.26
CA LEU A 131 5.99 0.00 2.45
C LEU A 131 4.48 0.15 2.67
N GLN A 132 4.04 0.41 3.90
CA GLN A 132 2.65 0.77 4.19
C GLN A 132 2.25 2.05 3.46
N GLU A 133 3.06 3.12 3.56
CA GLU A 133 2.82 4.40 2.90
C GLU A 133 2.75 4.26 1.37
N PHE A 134 3.63 3.45 0.78
CA PHE A 134 3.60 3.12 -0.65
C PHE A 134 2.31 2.39 -1.05
N MET A 135 1.90 1.36 -0.30
CA MET A 135 0.67 0.61 -0.58
C MET A 135 -0.59 1.45 -0.34
N ALA A 136 -0.60 2.36 0.64
CA ALA A 136 -1.66 3.33 0.85
C ALA A 136 -1.77 4.32 -0.35
N ALA A 137 -0.64 4.79 -0.87
CA ALA A 137 -0.61 5.60 -2.09
C ALA A 137 -1.16 4.83 -3.30
N TRP A 138 -0.85 3.53 -3.40
CA TRP A 138 -1.43 2.67 -4.43
C TRP A 138 -2.96 2.63 -4.34
N ALA A 139 -3.52 2.40 -3.15
CA ALA A 139 -4.98 2.41 -2.93
C ALA A 139 -5.63 3.73 -3.35
N LEU A 140 -5.03 4.86 -2.96
CA LEU A 140 -5.57 6.20 -3.23
C LEU A 140 -5.52 6.58 -4.71
N THR A 141 -4.57 6.04 -5.46
CA THR A 141 -4.38 6.31 -6.89
C THR A 141 -4.96 5.23 -7.80
N SER A 142 -5.69 4.26 -7.24
CA SER A 142 -6.42 3.24 -8.00
C SER A 142 -7.87 3.69 -8.26
N GLY A 143 -8.43 3.27 -9.41
CA GLY A 143 -9.79 3.62 -9.82
C GLY A 143 -9.84 4.70 -10.88
N ARG A 144 -11.01 5.36 -11.02
CA ARG A 144 -11.24 6.41 -12.02
C ARG A 144 -10.57 7.72 -11.62
N ASP A 145 -10.12 8.51 -12.59
CA ASP A 145 -9.43 9.78 -12.33
C ASP A 145 -10.24 10.74 -11.45
N SER A 146 -11.56 10.84 -11.63
CA SER A 146 -12.43 11.67 -10.79
C SER A 146 -12.48 11.23 -9.32
N GLU A 147 -12.42 9.94 -9.06
CA GLU A 147 -12.39 9.38 -7.69
C GLU A 147 -11.00 9.60 -7.06
N VAL A 148 -9.95 9.45 -7.86
CA VAL A 148 -8.58 9.72 -7.45
C VAL A 148 -8.45 11.19 -7.06
N GLU A 149 -8.93 12.12 -7.88
CA GLU A 149 -8.88 13.56 -7.62
C GLU A 149 -9.55 13.94 -6.29
N ALA A 150 -10.75 13.43 -6.04
CA ALA A 150 -11.49 13.68 -4.79
C ALA A 150 -10.73 13.21 -3.54
N ARG A 151 -10.09 12.02 -3.61
CA ARG A 151 -9.28 11.46 -2.51
C ARG A 151 -8.02 12.28 -2.26
N LEU A 152 -7.34 12.70 -3.32
CA LEU A 152 -6.09 13.47 -3.22
C LEU A 152 -6.27 14.80 -2.53
N TYR A 153 -7.38 15.50 -2.81
CA TYR A 153 -7.70 16.76 -2.15
C TYR A 153 -7.84 16.61 -0.62
N GLN A 154 -8.41 15.50 -0.15
CA GLN A 154 -8.54 15.23 1.28
C GLN A 154 -7.21 14.87 1.93
N VAL A 155 -6.41 14.03 1.26
CA VAL A 155 -5.13 13.53 1.76
C VAL A 155 -4.08 14.63 1.90
N SER A 156 -4.08 15.61 1.00
CA SER A 156 -3.11 16.73 1.04
C SER A 156 -3.17 17.57 2.31
N LYS A 157 -4.28 17.48 3.06
CA LYS A 157 -4.51 18.24 4.31
C LYS A 157 -4.22 17.44 5.58
N ALA A 158 -3.85 16.18 5.46
CA ALA A 158 -3.64 15.28 6.59
C ALA A 158 -2.12 15.09 6.87
N PRO A 159 -1.57 15.58 8.01
CA PRO A 159 -0.12 15.57 8.28
C PRO A 159 0.53 14.19 8.18
N MET A 160 -0.15 13.15 8.68
CA MET A 160 0.38 11.78 8.64
C MET A 160 0.42 11.18 7.23
N PHE A 161 -0.28 11.80 6.26
CA PHE A 161 -0.27 11.38 4.86
C PHE A 161 0.82 12.04 4.01
N ARG A 162 1.69 12.89 4.59
CA ARG A 162 2.76 13.58 3.86
C ARG A 162 3.60 12.64 2.99
N ASN A 163 4.08 11.54 3.53
CA ASN A 163 4.86 10.57 2.77
C ASN A 163 4.02 9.83 1.72
N VAL A 164 2.75 9.55 2.03
CA VAL A 164 1.80 8.98 1.07
C VAL A 164 1.60 9.94 -0.10
N ALA A 165 1.40 11.23 0.16
CA ALA A 165 1.28 12.27 -0.86
C ALA A 165 2.53 12.37 -1.76
N LEU A 166 3.74 12.23 -1.18
CA LEU A 166 4.98 12.18 -1.95
C LEU A 166 5.08 10.93 -2.86
N PHE A 167 4.57 9.78 -2.43
CA PHE A 167 4.46 8.61 -3.29
C PHE A 167 3.47 8.81 -4.42
N ILE A 168 2.32 9.43 -4.11
CA ILE A 168 1.30 9.77 -5.10
C ILE A 168 1.89 10.73 -6.16
N ALA A 169 2.52 11.82 -5.73
CA ALA A 169 3.18 12.74 -6.65
C ALA A 169 4.21 12.02 -7.54
N SER A 170 5.08 11.19 -6.95
CA SER A 170 6.05 10.39 -7.70
C SER A 170 5.39 9.49 -8.75
N ARG A 171 4.24 8.87 -8.42
CA ARG A 171 3.48 8.05 -9.36
C ARG A 171 2.92 8.89 -10.51
N LEU A 172 2.26 10.01 -10.20
CA LEU A 172 1.63 10.86 -11.19
C LEU A 172 2.63 11.42 -12.19
N PHE A 173 3.82 11.82 -11.72
CA PHE A 173 4.92 12.26 -12.60
C PHE A 173 5.45 11.11 -13.47
N SER A 174 5.60 9.91 -12.94
CA SER A 174 6.12 8.78 -13.70
C SER A 174 5.15 8.27 -14.78
N GLU A 175 3.84 8.48 -14.60
CA GLU A 175 2.81 8.08 -15.57
C GLU A 175 2.60 9.10 -16.71
N GLY A 176 3.13 10.33 -16.58
CA GLY A 176 3.16 11.35 -17.65
C GLY A 176 1.80 11.86 -18.13
N SER A 177 0.74 11.76 -17.32
CA SER A 177 -0.59 12.28 -17.66
C SER A 177 -0.69 13.78 -17.33
N PRO A 178 -1.05 14.68 -18.28
CA PRO A 178 -1.17 16.11 -18.01
C PRO A 178 -2.12 16.46 -16.84
N LEU A 179 -3.22 15.71 -16.69
CA LEU A 179 -4.15 15.90 -15.57
C LEU A 179 -3.50 15.49 -14.24
N ARG A 180 -2.73 14.40 -14.23
CA ARG A 180 -2.05 13.89 -13.05
C ARG A 180 -0.84 14.74 -12.68
N ASP A 181 -0.15 15.30 -13.65
CA ASP A 181 0.94 16.27 -13.42
C ASP A 181 0.40 17.52 -12.69
N ALA A 182 -0.73 18.08 -13.13
CA ALA A 182 -1.36 19.22 -12.46
C ALA A 182 -1.80 18.91 -11.02
N LEU A 183 -2.27 17.69 -10.74
CA LEU A 183 -2.61 17.24 -9.39
C LEU A 183 -1.36 17.03 -8.52
N ALA A 184 -0.28 16.51 -9.08
CA ALA A 184 0.99 16.33 -8.39
C ALA A 184 1.60 17.68 -7.97
N ASP A 185 1.58 18.68 -8.86
CA ASP A 185 2.04 20.05 -8.56
C ASP A 185 1.22 20.67 -7.43
N ARG A 186 -0.10 20.48 -7.43
CA ARG A 186 -0.99 20.98 -6.36
C ARG A 186 -0.69 20.34 -5.01
N ILE A 187 -0.45 19.01 -4.96
CA ILE A 187 -0.07 18.31 -3.74
C ILE A 187 1.27 18.81 -3.22
N CYS A 188 2.26 18.98 -4.09
CA CYS A 188 3.58 19.47 -3.71
C CYS A 188 3.51 20.92 -3.17
N SER A 189 2.68 21.78 -3.76
CA SER A 189 2.48 23.15 -3.28
C SER A 189 1.85 23.19 -1.89
N SER A 190 0.78 22.42 -1.66
CA SER A 190 0.12 22.28 -0.35
C SER A 190 1.08 21.84 0.75
N LEU A 191 1.92 20.84 0.47
CA LEU A 191 2.92 20.36 1.44
C LEU A 191 4.01 21.40 1.76
N ASN A 192 4.31 22.32 0.84
CA ASN A 192 5.27 23.38 1.08
C ASN A 192 4.68 24.55 1.87
N GLU A 193 3.42 24.86 1.70
CA GLU A 193 2.70 25.90 2.46
C GLU A 193 2.66 25.55 3.96
N ASP A 194 2.30 24.32 4.30
CA ASP A 194 2.27 23.84 5.69
C ASP A 194 3.65 23.94 6.39
N ASN A 195 4.76 23.72 5.65
CA ASN A 195 6.10 23.87 6.21
C ASN A 195 6.51 25.32 6.44
N SER A 196 5.96 26.30 5.72
CA SER A 196 6.30 27.73 5.89
C SER A 196 5.66 28.31 7.16
N ASP A 197 4.49 27.79 7.56
CA ASP A 197 3.79 28.22 8.76
C ASP A 197 4.44 27.66 10.04
N GLU A 198 4.99 26.45 10.02
CA GLU A 198 5.74 25.85 11.13
C GLU A 198 7.10 26.54 11.40
N LEU A 199 7.73 27.11 10.35
CA LEU A 199 9.02 27.81 10.49
C LEU A 199 8.87 29.28 10.92
N SER A 200 7.64 29.81 10.91
CA SER A 200 7.33 31.21 11.27
C SER A 200 6.70 31.37 12.66
N SER A 201 6.50 30.29 13.40
CA SER A 201 6.00 30.22 14.77
C SER A 201 7.09 29.80 15.75
#